data_6b2f6296cbf905bc8232746535908c18
#
_entry.id   6b2f6296cbf905bc8232746535908c18
#
_cell.length_a   1.000
_cell.length_b   1.000
_cell.length_c   1.000
_cell.angle_alpha   90.00
_cell.angle_beta   90.00
_cell.angle_gamma   90.00
#
_symmetry.space_group_name_H-M   'P 1'
#
loop_
_entity.id
_entity.type
_entity.pdbx_description
1 polymer ?
#
loop_
_entity_poly.entity_id
_entity_poly.type
_entity_poly.pdbx_seq_one_letter_code
_entity_poly.pdbx_strand_id
1 'polypeptide(L)'
;MAVYVDPPIWEWRGRMWCHLTADSEEELHRFAGQLGLPRFKFQSRPGRPWVDHYDVPESLRAPAVRLGALEITFREAGAQIARRRAAAEGSEAACSTGPTARGGQSRGR
;
A
#
# COMPACT_ATOMS: atom_id res chain seq x y z
N MET A 1 3.87 12.47 -4.28
CA MET A 1 3.06 11.36 -3.80
C MET A 1 2.64 10.50 -4.96
N ALA A 2 2.60 9.22 -4.78
CA ALA A 2 2.44 8.32 -5.91
C ALA A 2 1.56 7.13 -5.59
N VAL A 3 1.01 6.56 -6.66
CA VAL A 3 0.23 5.33 -6.62
C VAL A 3 0.97 4.32 -7.49
N TYR A 4 0.97 3.06 -7.07
CA TYR A 4 1.78 2.02 -7.71
C TYR A 4 0.96 0.79 -8.04
N VAL A 5 1.31 0.11 -9.13
CA VAL A 5 0.78 -1.22 -9.44
C VAL A 5 1.95 -2.16 -9.66
N ASP A 6 1.89 -3.34 -9.04
CA ASP A 6 2.94 -4.35 -9.19
C ASP A 6 2.56 -5.34 -10.30
N PRO A 7 3.41 -6.33 -10.62
CA PRO A 7 3.10 -7.28 -11.69
C PRO A 7 1.93 -8.18 -11.34
N PRO A 8 1.10 -8.57 -12.34
CA PRO A 8 -0.01 -9.48 -12.10
C PRO A 8 0.51 -10.91 -12.04
N ILE A 9 0.72 -11.42 -10.82
CA ILE A 9 1.35 -12.72 -10.66
C ILE A 9 0.54 -13.80 -10.04
N TRP A 10 -0.60 -13.51 -9.46
CA TRP A 10 -1.37 -14.62 -8.90
C TRP A 10 -2.70 -14.74 -9.61
N GLU A 11 -3.14 -15.98 -9.74
CA GLU A 11 -4.41 -16.26 -10.37
C GLU A 11 -5.46 -16.56 -9.32
N TRP A 12 -6.67 -16.01 -9.53
CA TRP A 12 -7.81 -16.28 -8.66
C TRP A 12 -9.07 -16.06 -9.47
N ARG A 13 -9.97 -17.03 -9.41
CA ARG A 13 -11.24 -17.00 -10.14
C ARG A 13 -11.06 -16.75 -11.64
N GLY A 14 -10.05 -17.42 -12.22
CA GLY A 14 -9.82 -17.35 -13.67
C GLY A 14 -9.20 -16.05 -14.14
N ARG A 15 -8.67 -15.23 -13.24
CA ARG A 15 -8.03 -13.96 -13.58
C ARG A 15 -6.70 -13.83 -12.90
N MET A 16 -5.84 -13.07 -13.53
CA MET A 16 -4.58 -12.65 -12.89
C MET A 16 -4.84 -11.35 -12.14
N TRP A 17 -4.15 -11.17 -11.03
CA TRP A 17 -4.35 -10.04 -10.13
C TRP A 17 -3.04 -9.37 -9.77
N CYS A 18 -3.11 -8.08 -9.49
CA CYS A 18 -1.98 -7.32 -8.98
C CYS A 18 -2.45 -6.46 -7.81
N HIS A 19 -1.49 -5.81 -7.15
CA HIS A 19 -1.81 -4.92 -6.03
C HIS A 19 -1.74 -3.47 -6.48
N LEU A 20 -2.68 -2.68 -5.97
CA LEU A 20 -2.63 -1.21 -6.10
C LEU A 20 -2.30 -0.67 -4.73
N THR A 21 -1.22 0.09 -4.63
CA THR A 21 -0.75 0.69 -3.38
C THR A 21 -0.46 2.16 -3.61
N ALA A 22 -0.23 2.90 -2.53
CA ALA A 22 0.08 4.32 -2.63
C ALA A 22 0.94 4.76 -1.46
N ASP A 23 1.47 5.96 -1.53
CA ASP A 23 2.28 6.52 -0.45
C ASP A 23 1.43 6.84 0.78
N SER A 24 0.13 7.07 0.60
CA SER A 24 -0.78 7.32 1.72
C SER A 24 -2.11 6.63 1.48
N GLU A 25 -2.84 6.36 2.56
CA GLU A 25 -4.16 5.74 2.46
C GLU A 25 -5.14 6.65 1.73
N GLU A 26 -5.09 7.93 2.00
CA GLU A 26 -5.99 8.90 1.38
C GLU A 26 -5.82 8.90 -0.14
N GLU A 27 -4.58 8.91 -0.59
CA GLU A 27 -4.28 8.90 -2.01
C GLU A 27 -4.73 7.59 -2.66
N LEU A 28 -4.54 6.49 -1.94
CA LEU A 28 -4.96 5.17 -2.42
C LEU A 28 -6.47 5.13 -2.66
N HIS A 29 -7.26 5.62 -1.69
CA HIS A 29 -8.72 5.62 -1.83
C HIS A 29 -9.18 6.52 -2.95
N ARG A 30 -8.56 7.68 -3.09
CA ARG A 30 -8.93 8.62 -4.15
C ARG A 30 -8.69 7.99 -5.52
N PHE A 31 -7.54 7.38 -5.68
CA PHE A 31 -7.18 6.75 -6.95
C PHE A 31 -8.08 5.55 -7.24
N ALA A 32 -8.33 4.71 -6.24
CA ALA A 32 -9.21 3.55 -6.41
C ALA A 32 -10.61 3.99 -6.85
N GLY A 33 -11.11 5.08 -6.30
CA GLY A 33 -12.40 5.63 -6.71
C GLY A 33 -12.41 6.05 -8.17
N GLN A 34 -11.33 6.69 -8.64
CA GLN A 34 -11.21 7.08 -10.05
C GLN A 34 -11.15 5.86 -10.96
N LEU A 35 -10.59 4.78 -10.47
CA LEU A 35 -10.48 3.54 -11.24
C LEU A 35 -11.78 2.73 -11.21
N GLY A 36 -12.72 3.11 -10.36
CA GLY A 36 -13.99 2.40 -10.25
C GLY A 36 -13.99 1.25 -9.25
N LEU A 37 -13.00 1.20 -8.35
CA LEU A 37 -12.93 0.16 -7.34
C LEU A 37 -13.77 0.56 -6.13
N PRO A 38 -14.71 -0.28 -5.69
CA PRO A 38 -15.51 0.06 -4.51
C PRO A 38 -14.67 0.00 -3.23
N ARG A 39 -14.98 0.88 -2.30
CA ARG A 39 -14.25 1.02 -1.05
C ARG A 39 -14.18 -0.28 -0.25
N PHE A 40 -15.21 -1.14 -0.35
CA PHE A 40 -15.20 -2.39 0.41
C PHE A 40 -14.14 -3.37 -0.07
N LYS A 41 -13.52 -3.10 -1.22
CA LYS A 41 -12.42 -3.92 -1.71
C LYS A 41 -11.08 -3.55 -1.07
N PHE A 42 -11.05 -2.47 -0.29
CA PHE A 42 -9.84 -2.05 0.40
C PHE A 42 -9.44 -3.11 1.42
N GLN A 43 -8.17 -3.46 1.44
CA GLN A 43 -7.63 -4.43 2.38
C GLN A 43 -6.58 -3.77 3.26
N SER A 44 -6.73 -3.95 4.55
CA SER A 44 -5.80 -3.39 5.51
C SER A 44 -5.61 -4.38 6.65
N ARG A 45 -4.58 -4.15 7.45
CA ARG A 45 -4.35 -4.96 8.65
C ARG A 45 -4.19 -4.01 9.83
N PRO A 46 -4.85 -4.30 10.95
CA PRO A 46 -4.74 -3.44 12.12
C PRO A 46 -3.28 -3.27 12.53
N GLY A 47 -2.87 -2.03 12.75
CA GLY A 47 -1.51 -1.73 13.16
C GLY A 47 -0.46 -1.82 12.07
N ARG A 48 -0.86 -2.08 10.81
CA ARG A 48 0.08 -2.22 9.70
C ARG A 48 -0.38 -1.45 8.48
N PRO A 49 -0.50 -0.13 8.55
CA PRO A 49 -0.98 0.65 7.40
C PRO A 49 -0.06 0.55 6.19
N TRP A 50 1.17 0.12 6.36
CA TRP A 50 2.11 0.00 5.25
C TRP A 50 1.76 -1.13 4.29
N VAL A 51 0.83 -2.03 4.65
CA VAL A 51 0.38 -3.09 3.75
C VAL A 51 -0.99 -2.82 3.14
N ASP A 52 -1.54 -1.64 3.34
CA ASP A 52 -2.84 -1.26 2.77
C ASP A 52 -2.79 -1.33 1.25
N HIS A 53 -3.80 -1.95 0.66
CA HIS A 53 -3.85 -2.09 -0.79
C HIS A 53 -5.25 -2.44 -1.28
N TYR A 54 -5.41 -2.39 -2.60
CA TYR A 54 -6.56 -2.99 -3.28
C TYR A 54 -6.02 -4.08 -4.18
N ASP A 55 -6.75 -5.20 -4.28
CA ASP A 55 -6.46 -6.21 -5.28
C ASP A 55 -7.12 -5.77 -6.58
N VAL A 56 -6.38 -5.77 -7.67
CA VAL A 56 -6.83 -5.25 -8.95
C VAL A 56 -6.70 -6.33 -9.99
N PRO A 57 -7.77 -6.65 -10.73
CA PRO A 57 -7.63 -7.62 -11.82
C PRO A 57 -6.75 -7.03 -12.91
N GLU A 58 -6.06 -7.90 -13.61
CA GLU A 58 -5.12 -7.46 -14.65
C GLU A 58 -5.78 -6.53 -15.67
N SER A 59 -7.07 -6.73 -15.93
CA SER A 59 -7.79 -5.89 -16.90
C SER A 59 -7.85 -4.43 -16.49
N LEU A 60 -7.68 -4.11 -15.22
CA LEU A 60 -7.66 -2.72 -14.76
C LEU A 60 -6.26 -2.17 -14.57
N ARG A 61 -5.23 -2.98 -14.79
CA ARG A 61 -3.85 -2.54 -14.60
C ARG A 61 -3.47 -1.45 -15.61
N ALA A 62 -3.74 -1.68 -16.89
CA ALA A 62 -3.44 -0.67 -17.92
C ALA A 62 -4.26 0.63 -17.71
N PRO A 63 -5.57 0.55 -17.42
CA PRO A 63 -6.30 1.77 -17.06
C PRO A 63 -5.68 2.49 -15.86
N ALA A 64 -5.19 1.77 -14.85
CA ALA A 64 -4.55 2.41 -13.70
C ALA A 64 -3.29 3.15 -14.13
N VAL A 65 -2.48 2.55 -14.98
CA VAL A 65 -1.27 3.19 -15.50
C VAL A 65 -1.64 4.46 -16.28
N ARG A 66 -2.70 4.39 -17.08
CA ARG A 66 -3.15 5.57 -17.83
C ARG A 66 -3.62 6.70 -16.92
N LEU A 67 -4.13 6.37 -15.73
CA LEU A 67 -4.52 7.38 -14.75
C LEU A 67 -3.35 7.90 -13.92
N GLY A 68 -2.16 7.34 -14.13
CA GLY A 68 -0.97 7.84 -13.46
C GLY A 68 -0.30 6.89 -12.48
N ALA A 69 -0.79 5.66 -12.32
CA ALA A 69 -0.12 4.71 -11.46
C ALA A 69 1.22 4.32 -12.06
N LEU A 70 2.22 4.16 -11.21
CA LEU A 70 3.56 3.78 -11.62
C LEU A 70 3.66 2.26 -11.60
N GLU A 71 4.20 1.69 -12.67
CA GLU A 71 4.45 0.26 -12.73
C GLU A 71 5.73 -0.03 -11.96
N ILE A 72 5.67 -0.93 -11.00
CA ILE A 72 6.82 -1.27 -10.19
C ILE A 72 7.02 -2.78 -10.19
N THR A 73 8.26 -3.20 -9.91
CA THR A 73 8.61 -4.61 -9.77
C THR A 73 8.25 -5.08 -8.36
N PHE A 74 8.31 -6.39 -8.13
CA PHE A 74 8.10 -6.91 -6.78
C PHE A 74 9.12 -6.39 -5.80
N ARG A 75 10.36 -6.24 -6.24
CA ARG A 75 11.41 -5.69 -5.39
C ARG A 75 11.07 -4.26 -4.99
N GLU A 76 10.60 -3.47 -5.95
CA GLU A 76 10.21 -2.09 -5.67
C GLU A 76 8.97 -2.04 -4.77
N ALA A 77 8.04 -2.97 -4.94
CA ALA A 77 6.87 -3.05 -4.07
C ALA A 77 7.29 -3.32 -2.63
N GLY A 78 8.21 -4.25 -2.43
CA GLY A 78 8.75 -4.54 -1.11
C GLY A 78 9.47 -3.33 -0.50
N ALA A 79 10.22 -2.61 -1.32
CA ALA A 79 10.93 -1.42 -0.87
C ALA A 79 9.94 -0.31 -0.48
N GLN A 80 8.85 -0.17 -1.22
CA GLN A 80 7.82 0.82 -0.91
C GLN A 80 7.16 0.51 0.44
N ILE A 81 6.85 -0.77 0.68
CA ILE A 81 6.29 -1.20 1.96
C ILE A 81 7.27 -0.90 3.09
N ALA A 82 8.54 -1.21 2.89
CA ALA A 82 9.58 -0.97 3.89
C ALA A 82 9.69 0.53 4.22
N ARG A 83 9.62 1.38 3.21
CA ARG A 83 9.68 2.84 3.42
C ARG A 83 8.46 3.32 4.22
N ARG A 84 7.27 2.82 3.88
CA ARG A 84 6.05 3.21 4.60
C ARG A 84 6.11 2.74 6.05
N ARG A 85 6.61 1.53 6.26
CA ARG A 85 6.75 1.00 7.62
C ARG A 85 7.73 1.83 8.43
N ALA A 86 8.87 2.16 7.85
CA ALA A 86 9.87 2.98 8.54
C ALA A 86 9.30 4.36 8.87
N ALA A 87 8.55 4.96 7.95
CA ALA A 87 7.93 6.28 8.20
C ALA A 87 6.90 6.21 9.32
N ALA A 88 6.11 5.14 9.36
CA ALA A 88 5.11 4.97 10.41
C ALA A 88 5.78 4.76 11.77
N GLU A 89 6.84 3.96 11.83
CA GLU A 89 7.57 3.72 13.06
C GLU A 89 8.31 4.98 13.51
N GLY A 90 8.88 5.71 12.58
CA GLY A 90 9.55 6.97 12.88
C GLY A 90 8.56 8.02 13.41
N SER A 91 7.36 8.07 12.83
CA SER A 91 6.33 8.98 13.28
C SER A 91 5.87 8.62 14.69
N GLU A 92 5.73 7.34 14.99
CA GLU A 92 5.39 6.90 16.35
C GLU A 92 6.49 7.26 17.33
N ALA A 93 7.73 7.06 16.96
CA ALA A 93 8.85 7.39 17.80
C ALA A 93 8.87 8.90 18.08
N ALA A 94 8.58 9.72 17.08
CA ALA A 94 8.53 11.15 17.27
C ALA A 94 7.41 11.55 18.23
N CYS A 95 6.28 10.84 18.15
CA CYS A 95 5.18 11.17 19.05
C CYS A 95 5.45 10.71 20.46
N SER A 96 6.20 9.65 20.64
CA SER A 96 6.43 9.13 21.96
C SER A 96 7.67 9.66 22.54
N THR A 97 8.13 10.77 22.15
CA THR A 97 9.26 11.31 22.77
C THR A 97 8.98 11.66 24.10
N GLY A 98 8.28 11.41 24.46
CA GLY A 98 8.41 11.22 25.61
C GLY A 98 9.10 10.09 25.73
N PRO A 99 9.69 9.75 26.31
CA PRO A 99 10.56 8.78 26.31
C PRO A 99 10.18 7.54 26.11
N THR A 100 10.11 7.33 25.93
CA THR A 100 9.95 6.27 25.69
C THR A 100 9.91 5.38 25.49
N ALA A 101 9.96 5.39 25.63
CA ALA A 101 9.92 4.63 25.18
C ALA A 101 9.77 3.66 24.87
N ARG A 102 9.75 3.43 24.82
CA ARG A 102 9.57 2.52 24.32
C ARG A 102 9.76 1.81 24.25
N GLY A 103 9.81 1.83 24.59
CA GLY A 103 9.99 1.26 24.30
C GLY A 103 9.94 0.74 23.86
N GLY A 104 10.02 0.69 23.82
CA GLY A 104 10.08 0.34 23.22
C GLY A 104 9.94 -0.13 22.55
N GLN A 105 10.00 -0.22 22.29
CA GLN A 105 9.88 -0.59 21.59
C GLN A 105 9.55 -1.28 21.12
N SER A 106 9.57 -1.33 21.14
CA SER A 106 9.29 -1.89 20.68
C SER A 106 8.78 -2.58 20.21
N ARG A 107 8.72 -2.66 20.06
CA ARG A 107 8.30 -3.16 19.47
C ARG A 107 8.23 -3.93 18.81
N GLY A 108 8.18 -4.12 18.74
CA GLY A 108 8.21 -4.70 18.14
C GLY A 108 8.18 -5.01 17.58
N ARG A 109 8.39 -5.02 17.39
CA ARG A 109 8.51 -5.26 16.85
C ARG A 109 8.68 -6.00 16.63
#